data_43fe464c65df797360af565332e8a74e
#
_entry.id   43fe464c65df797360af565332e8a74e
#
_cell.length_a   1.000
_cell.length_b   1.000
_cell.length_c   1.000
_cell.angle_alpha   90.00
_cell.angle_beta   90.00
_cell.angle_gamma   90.00
#
_symmetry.space_group_name_H-M   'P 1'
#
loop_
_entity.id
_entity.type
_entity.pdbx_description
1 polymer ?
#
loop_
_entity_poly.entity_id
_entity_poly.type
_entity_poly.pdbx_seq_one_letter_code
_entity_poly.pdbx_strand_id
1 'polypeptide(L)'
;MAAKILIVTGDAAESLEVLYPYQRLREEGYEVHIAAPTRKKLQFVIHDFEPGFDTYTEKLGYTWPADLSFAEVDPGAYVALVIPGGRAPEYLRNDLELRKILKAFFDADKPVAQICHGPLLTAAVDSLSGRRVTAYPALELDMQAAGATFQDAEAVVDGTLVSARAWPDHSAWMREFLKVLRSKAPVN
;
A
#
# COMPACT_ATOMS: atom_id res chain seq x y z
N MET A 1 -5.24 15.82 -18.70
CA MET A 1 -4.33 14.68 -18.45
C MET A 1 -4.98 13.80 -17.39
N ALA A 2 -4.85 12.47 -17.48
CA ALA A 2 -5.38 11.56 -16.48
C ALA A 2 -4.72 11.82 -15.10
N ALA A 3 -5.50 11.72 -14.02
CA ALA A 3 -4.97 11.82 -12.67
C ALA A 3 -4.06 10.61 -12.39
N LYS A 4 -2.93 10.85 -11.69
CA LYS A 4 -1.89 9.84 -11.47
C LYS A 4 -1.97 9.27 -10.07
N ILE A 5 -1.84 7.95 -9.95
CA ILE A 5 -1.73 7.22 -8.67
C ILE A 5 -0.36 6.56 -8.60
N LEU A 6 0.27 6.65 -7.44
CA LEU A 6 1.55 6.02 -7.16
C LEU A 6 1.33 4.71 -6.39
N ILE A 7 2.00 3.65 -6.81
CA ILE A 7 2.17 2.42 -6.01
C ILE A 7 3.65 2.36 -5.59
N VAL A 8 3.92 2.33 -4.29
CA VAL A 8 5.28 2.16 -3.78
C VAL A 8 5.50 0.72 -3.34
N THR A 9 6.54 0.07 -3.86
CA THR A 9 6.79 -1.35 -3.62
C THR A 9 8.26 -1.72 -3.85
N GLY A 10 8.57 -3.02 -3.80
CA GLY A 10 9.92 -3.55 -4.04
C GLY A 10 9.89 -5.05 -4.29
N ASP A 11 11.07 -5.67 -4.30
CA ASP A 11 11.16 -7.12 -4.34
C ASP A 11 10.46 -7.75 -3.14
N ALA A 12 9.94 -8.94 -3.29
CA ALA A 12 9.18 -9.69 -2.29
C ALA A 12 7.88 -9.01 -1.82
N ALA A 13 7.32 -8.10 -2.63
CA ALA A 13 5.93 -7.68 -2.45
C ALA A 13 4.97 -8.82 -2.81
N GLU A 14 3.82 -8.89 -2.17
CA GLU A 14 2.77 -9.86 -2.54
C GLU A 14 2.19 -9.49 -3.91
N SER A 15 2.17 -10.48 -4.83
CA SER A 15 1.82 -10.27 -6.25
C SER A 15 0.43 -9.67 -6.45
N LEU A 16 -0.59 -10.20 -5.77
CA LEU A 16 -1.96 -9.74 -5.92
C LEU A 16 -2.16 -8.35 -5.30
N GLU A 17 -1.45 -8.04 -4.21
CA GLU A 17 -1.56 -6.74 -3.54
C GLU A 17 -0.95 -5.60 -4.36
N VAL A 18 -0.08 -5.91 -5.32
CA VAL A 18 0.43 -4.95 -6.32
C VAL A 18 -0.45 -4.93 -7.57
N LEU A 19 -0.69 -6.11 -8.16
CA LEU A 19 -1.28 -6.20 -9.50
C LEU A 19 -2.78 -5.92 -9.52
N TYR A 20 -3.52 -6.32 -8.49
CA TYR A 20 -4.93 -6.03 -8.41
C TYR A 20 -5.24 -4.51 -8.35
N PRO A 21 -4.69 -3.73 -7.40
CA PRO A 21 -4.91 -2.29 -7.41
C PRO A 21 -4.35 -1.62 -8.67
N TYR A 22 -3.20 -2.07 -9.21
CA TYR A 22 -2.66 -1.55 -10.47
C TYR A 22 -3.68 -1.64 -11.61
N GLN A 23 -4.29 -2.82 -11.82
CA GLN A 23 -5.26 -3.04 -12.88
C GLN A 23 -6.59 -2.33 -12.57
N ARG A 24 -7.07 -2.46 -11.34
CA ARG A 24 -8.37 -1.91 -10.92
C ARG A 24 -8.43 -0.39 -11.03
N LEU A 25 -7.35 0.29 -10.67
CA LEU A 25 -7.28 1.76 -10.76
C LEU A 25 -7.16 2.23 -12.20
N ARG A 26 -6.52 1.46 -13.08
CA ARG A 26 -6.48 1.75 -14.52
C ARG A 26 -7.85 1.57 -15.17
N GLU A 27 -8.65 0.58 -14.75
CA GLU A 27 -10.05 0.46 -15.19
C GLU A 27 -10.88 1.68 -14.81
N GLU A 28 -10.60 2.31 -13.67
CA GLU A 28 -11.24 3.56 -13.24
C GLU A 28 -10.75 4.80 -14.01
N GLY A 29 -9.78 4.65 -14.92
CA GLY A 29 -9.28 5.73 -15.76
C GLY A 29 -8.07 6.51 -15.19
N TYR A 30 -7.46 6.04 -14.09
CA TYR A 30 -6.24 6.65 -13.55
C TYR A 30 -4.99 6.17 -14.32
N GLU A 31 -3.98 7.03 -14.40
CA GLU A 31 -2.63 6.64 -14.78
C GLU A 31 -1.93 6.10 -13.52
N VAL A 32 -1.41 4.87 -13.57
CA VAL A 32 -0.83 4.21 -12.38
C VAL A 32 0.65 3.93 -12.63
N HIS A 33 1.51 4.41 -11.74
CA HIS A 33 2.95 4.16 -11.77
C HIS A 33 3.39 3.34 -10.56
N ILE A 34 4.34 2.44 -10.79
CA ILE A 34 5.01 1.65 -9.75
C ILE A 34 6.40 2.23 -9.52
N ALA A 35 6.67 2.64 -8.28
CA ALA A 35 7.99 3.08 -7.84
C ALA A 35 8.61 2.09 -6.86
N ALA A 36 9.93 1.93 -6.95
CA ALA A 36 10.74 1.03 -6.13
C ALA A 36 12.08 1.71 -5.76
N PRO A 37 12.93 1.11 -4.91
CA PRO A 37 14.25 1.68 -4.60
C PRO A 37 15.09 2.01 -5.83
N THR A 38 15.00 1.16 -6.85
CA THR A 38 15.67 1.35 -8.14
C THR A 38 14.73 0.95 -9.27
N ARG A 39 14.93 1.57 -10.42
CA ARG A 39 14.18 1.27 -11.64
C ARG A 39 14.68 -0.04 -12.26
N LYS A 40 13.99 -1.14 -11.94
CA LYS A 40 14.34 -2.49 -12.37
C LYS A 40 13.11 -3.37 -12.55
N LYS A 41 13.33 -4.60 -13.03
CA LYS A 41 12.33 -5.67 -12.98
C LYS A 41 12.28 -6.24 -11.57
N LEU A 42 11.16 -6.06 -10.89
CA LEU A 42 10.91 -6.54 -9.53
C LEU A 42 10.52 -8.02 -9.56
N GLN A 43 10.91 -8.77 -8.52
CA GLN A 43 10.46 -10.13 -8.26
C GLN A 43 9.48 -10.12 -7.10
N PHE A 44 8.21 -10.38 -7.39
CA PHE A 44 7.16 -10.51 -6.38
C PHE A 44 7.11 -11.93 -5.81
N VAL A 45 6.35 -12.09 -4.73
CA VAL A 45 6.07 -13.37 -4.08
C VAL A 45 4.57 -13.66 -4.08
N ILE A 46 4.20 -14.89 -3.78
CA ILE A 46 2.82 -15.31 -3.54
C ILE A 46 2.76 -15.82 -2.11
N HIS A 47 1.84 -15.26 -1.33
CA HIS A 47 1.52 -15.71 0.01
C HIS A 47 0.20 -16.47 0.00
N ASP A 48 0.21 -17.71 0.47
CA ASP A 48 -0.98 -18.53 0.61
C ASP A 48 -1.21 -18.88 2.10
N PHE A 49 -2.46 -19.08 2.47
CA PHE A 49 -2.89 -19.51 3.81
C PHE A 49 -3.20 -21.01 3.74
N GLU A 50 -2.20 -21.85 4.02
CA GLU A 50 -2.30 -23.29 3.91
C GLU A 50 -2.79 -23.92 5.23
N PRO A 51 -3.76 -24.85 5.19
CA PRO A 51 -4.21 -25.55 6.39
C PRO A 51 -3.05 -26.27 7.11
N GLY A 52 -2.94 -26.06 8.42
CA GLY A 52 -1.91 -26.68 9.26
C GLY A 52 -0.61 -25.89 9.37
N PHE A 53 -0.52 -24.71 8.77
CA PHE A 53 0.56 -23.75 9.00
C PHE A 53 0.10 -22.63 9.93
N ASP A 54 0.96 -22.23 10.86
CA ASP A 54 0.67 -21.16 11.81
C ASP A 54 0.78 -19.75 11.21
N THR A 55 1.32 -19.66 10.00
CA THR A 55 1.47 -18.41 9.25
C THR A 55 1.29 -18.66 7.76
N TYR A 56 1.39 -17.62 6.92
CA TYR A 56 1.36 -17.78 5.47
C TYR A 56 2.62 -18.50 4.95
N THR A 57 2.45 -19.23 3.86
CA THR A 57 3.56 -19.78 3.07
C THR A 57 4.02 -18.75 2.03
N GLU A 58 5.23 -18.89 1.50
CA GLU A 58 5.78 -18.01 0.47
C GLU A 58 6.38 -18.80 -0.68
N LYS A 59 6.08 -18.41 -1.91
CA LYS A 59 6.69 -18.88 -3.14
C LYS A 59 6.92 -17.74 -4.11
N LEU A 60 7.79 -17.92 -5.12
CA LEU A 60 8.02 -16.92 -6.16
C LEU A 60 6.74 -16.63 -6.93
N GLY A 61 6.45 -15.35 -7.10
CA GLY A 61 5.33 -14.83 -7.85
C GLY A 61 5.73 -14.26 -9.20
N TYR A 62 4.93 -13.32 -9.69
CA TYR A 62 5.19 -12.62 -10.95
C TYR A 62 6.39 -11.68 -10.84
N THR A 63 6.95 -11.35 -12.00
CA THR A 63 7.89 -10.24 -12.13
C THR A 63 7.20 -9.06 -12.81
N TRP A 64 7.55 -7.83 -12.39
CA TRP A 64 6.95 -6.62 -12.95
C TRP A 64 7.97 -5.48 -12.99
N PRO A 65 7.99 -4.63 -14.06
CA PRO A 65 8.90 -3.49 -14.09
C PRO A 65 8.48 -2.40 -13.11
N ALA A 66 9.44 -1.79 -12.44
CA ALA A 66 9.25 -0.50 -11.78
C ALA A 66 9.37 0.61 -12.83
N ASP A 67 8.39 1.53 -12.84
CA ASP A 67 8.37 2.69 -13.75
C ASP A 67 9.38 3.75 -13.31
N LEU A 68 9.57 3.91 -12.00
CA LEU A 68 10.41 4.92 -11.37
C LEU A 68 11.23 4.34 -10.22
N SER A 69 12.38 4.95 -9.94
CA SER A 69 13.02 4.85 -8.63
C SER A 69 12.35 5.82 -7.64
N PHE A 70 12.47 5.58 -6.33
CA PHE A 70 11.96 6.52 -5.32
C PHE A 70 12.56 7.92 -5.48
N ALA A 71 13.83 8.03 -5.86
CA ALA A 71 14.51 9.31 -6.08
C ALA A 71 13.95 10.12 -7.27
N GLU A 72 13.25 9.47 -8.21
CA GLU A 72 12.61 10.13 -9.37
C GLU A 72 11.16 10.56 -9.10
N VAL A 73 10.58 10.19 -7.95
CA VAL A 73 9.19 10.49 -7.64
C VAL A 73 9.04 11.95 -7.21
N ASP A 74 8.20 12.69 -7.91
CA ASP A 74 7.60 13.94 -7.40
C ASP A 74 6.23 13.62 -6.79
N PRO A 75 6.08 13.62 -5.45
CA PRO A 75 4.80 13.33 -4.79
C PRO A 75 3.69 14.33 -5.16
N GLY A 76 4.07 15.54 -5.60
CA GLY A 76 3.12 16.57 -6.05
C GLY A 76 2.35 16.16 -7.31
N ALA A 77 2.96 15.34 -8.17
CA ALA A 77 2.37 14.88 -9.43
C ALA A 77 1.27 13.81 -9.26
N TYR A 78 1.09 13.25 -8.05
CA TYR A 78 0.16 12.16 -7.78
C TYR A 78 -0.97 12.59 -6.87
N VAL A 79 -2.18 12.09 -7.16
CA VAL A 79 -3.38 12.39 -6.37
C VAL A 79 -3.61 11.41 -5.23
N ALA A 80 -3.03 10.22 -5.30
CA ALA A 80 -3.18 9.17 -4.29
C ALA A 80 -1.98 8.21 -4.25
N LEU A 81 -1.87 7.45 -3.16
CA LEU A 81 -0.82 6.48 -2.89
C LEU A 81 -1.42 5.11 -2.57
N VAL A 82 -0.78 4.04 -3.07
CA VAL A 82 -1.08 2.65 -2.71
C VAL A 82 0.19 2.00 -2.15
N ILE A 83 0.04 1.31 -1.04
CA ILE A 83 1.11 0.65 -0.28
C ILE A 83 0.78 -0.83 -0.12
N PRO A 84 1.24 -1.69 -1.04
CA PRO A 84 1.11 -3.15 -0.92
C PRO A 84 1.94 -3.72 0.23
N GLY A 85 1.67 -4.97 0.57
CA GLY A 85 2.42 -5.71 1.57
C GLY A 85 3.41 -6.71 0.97
N GLY A 86 3.34 -7.95 1.42
CA GLY A 86 4.40 -8.92 1.30
C GLY A 86 5.53 -8.60 2.27
N ARG A 87 6.75 -9.07 2.02
CA ARG A 87 7.94 -8.74 2.83
C ARG A 87 8.60 -7.42 2.45
N ALA A 88 8.23 -6.81 1.31
CA ALA A 88 8.82 -5.56 0.85
C ALA A 88 8.78 -4.44 1.91
N PRO A 89 7.68 -4.18 2.62
CA PRO A 89 7.63 -3.14 3.65
C PRO A 89 8.65 -3.30 4.77
N GLU A 90 9.05 -4.51 5.10
CA GLU A 90 9.99 -4.79 6.21
C GLU A 90 11.36 -4.11 6.00
N TYR A 91 11.87 -4.10 4.78
CA TYR A 91 13.14 -3.43 4.47
C TYR A 91 12.94 -2.02 3.92
N LEU A 92 11.85 -1.78 3.17
CA LEU A 92 11.56 -0.48 2.56
C LEU A 92 11.34 0.64 3.58
N ARG A 93 10.85 0.32 4.79
CA ARG A 93 10.63 1.31 5.87
C ARG A 93 11.91 2.05 6.28
N ASN A 94 13.09 1.52 5.93
CA ASN A 94 14.38 2.16 6.20
C ASN A 94 14.85 3.07 5.05
N ASP A 95 14.19 3.06 3.89
CA ASP A 95 14.55 3.90 2.75
C ASP A 95 14.16 5.36 2.99
N LEU A 96 15.14 6.26 2.94
CA LEU A 96 14.93 7.68 3.27
C LEU A 96 14.12 8.43 2.20
N GLU A 97 14.26 8.07 0.92
CA GLU A 97 13.49 8.71 -0.15
C GLU A 97 12.02 8.28 -0.08
N LEU A 98 11.76 6.98 0.16
CA LEU A 98 10.40 6.50 0.38
C LEU A 98 9.75 7.21 1.59
N ARG A 99 10.45 7.36 2.70
CA ARG A 99 9.91 8.05 3.89
C ARG A 99 9.50 9.49 3.59
N LYS A 100 10.27 10.23 2.76
CA LYS A 100 9.89 11.57 2.29
C LYS A 100 8.62 11.54 1.44
N ILE A 101 8.51 10.57 0.52
CA ILE A 101 7.32 10.37 -0.30
C ILE A 101 6.10 10.15 0.59
N LEU A 102 6.16 9.18 1.50
CA LEU A 102 5.06 8.86 2.42
C LEU A 102 4.62 10.11 3.19
N LYS A 103 5.58 10.80 3.82
CA LYS A 103 5.30 12.01 4.59
C LYS A 103 4.59 13.07 3.74
N ALA A 104 5.01 13.29 2.51
CA ALA A 104 4.38 14.27 1.61
C ALA A 104 2.91 13.97 1.31
N PHE A 105 2.52 12.67 1.18
CA PHE A 105 1.12 12.29 0.98
C PHE A 105 0.25 12.55 2.22
N PHE A 106 0.77 12.23 3.41
CA PHE A 106 0.06 12.46 4.67
C PHE A 106 -0.05 13.96 5.01
N ASP A 107 1.03 14.73 4.84
CA ASP A 107 1.04 16.18 5.08
C ASP A 107 0.04 16.91 4.14
N ALA A 108 -0.18 16.39 2.94
CA ALA A 108 -1.12 16.94 1.96
C ALA A 108 -2.56 16.36 2.06
N ASP A 109 -2.86 15.53 3.06
CA ASP A 109 -4.14 14.82 3.25
C ASP A 109 -4.63 14.11 1.98
N LYS A 110 -3.71 13.54 1.20
CA LYS A 110 -4.05 12.78 -0.01
C LYS A 110 -4.56 11.37 0.35
N PRO A 111 -5.45 10.78 -0.48
CA PRO A 111 -5.89 9.41 -0.30
C PRO A 111 -4.72 8.41 -0.28
N VAL A 112 -4.69 7.56 0.75
CA VAL A 112 -3.70 6.49 0.91
C VAL A 112 -4.42 5.17 1.13
N ALA A 113 -4.10 4.15 0.32
CA ALA A 113 -4.53 2.78 0.50
C ALA A 113 -3.35 1.91 0.92
N GLN A 114 -3.47 1.17 2.01
CA GLN A 114 -2.43 0.27 2.51
C GLN A 114 -3.01 -1.10 2.86
N ILE A 115 -2.20 -2.15 2.73
CA ILE A 115 -2.67 -3.52 2.96
C ILE A 115 -1.55 -4.38 3.56
N CYS A 116 -1.92 -5.40 4.33
CA CYS A 116 -1.05 -6.46 4.85
C CYS A 116 0.09 -5.88 5.70
N HIS A 117 1.35 -5.99 5.24
CA HIS A 117 2.53 -5.40 5.88
C HIS A 117 2.79 -3.94 5.45
N GLY A 118 2.03 -3.40 4.50
CA GLY A 118 2.12 -2.00 4.07
C GLY A 118 2.10 -0.99 5.21
N PRO A 119 1.25 -1.16 6.26
CA PRO A 119 1.21 -0.26 7.41
C PRO A 119 2.52 -0.10 8.19
N LEU A 120 3.50 -1.00 8.03
CA LEU A 120 4.84 -0.80 8.59
C LEU A 120 5.55 0.42 8.00
N LEU A 121 5.25 0.77 6.75
CA LEU A 121 5.82 1.97 6.10
C LEU A 121 5.24 3.25 6.71
N THR A 122 3.94 3.29 6.94
CA THR A 122 3.26 4.47 7.51
C THR A 122 3.56 4.63 9.00
N ALA A 123 3.74 3.53 9.73
CA ALA A 123 4.25 3.54 11.10
C ALA A 123 5.66 4.17 11.19
N ALA A 124 6.53 3.90 10.20
CA ALA A 124 7.91 4.42 10.18
C ALA A 124 8.01 5.94 9.93
N VAL A 125 6.91 6.62 9.61
CA VAL A 125 6.85 8.08 9.38
C VAL A 125 5.87 8.78 10.32
N ASP A 126 5.53 8.14 11.46
CA ASP A 126 4.66 8.65 12.51
C ASP A 126 3.26 9.07 12.04
N SER A 127 2.76 8.45 10.96
CA SER A 127 1.49 8.83 10.33
C SER A 127 0.27 8.11 10.91
N LEU A 128 0.46 7.18 11.85
CA LEU A 128 -0.60 6.33 12.38
C LEU A 128 -1.11 6.75 13.76
N SER A 129 -0.44 7.65 14.46
CA SER A 129 -0.84 8.10 15.79
C SER A 129 -2.28 8.64 15.81
N GLY A 130 -3.12 8.08 16.68
CA GLY A 130 -4.52 8.45 16.84
C GLY A 130 -5.46 7.96 15.72
N ARG A 131 -4.97 7.24 14.72
CA ARG A 131 -5.79 6.70 13.62
C ARG A 131 -6.33 5.31 13.94
N ARG A 132 -7.44 4.96 13.29
CA ARG A 132 -7.97 3.59 13.24
C ARG A 132 -7.42 2.90 12.00
N VAL A 133 -6.86 1.72 12.17
CA VAL A 133 -6.27 0.96 11.06
C VAL A 133 -6.53 -0.53 11.21
N THR A 134 -6.43 -1.25 10.11
CA THR A 134 -6.18 -2.68 10.09
C THR A 134 -4.88 -2.97 9.33
N ALA A 135 -4.33 -4.15 9.54
CA ALA A 135 -3.12 -4.66 8.91
C ALA A 135 -3.18 -6.18 8.91
N TYR A 136 -2.16 -6.85 8.39
CA TYR A 136 -2.00 -8.28 8.64
C TYR A 136 -2.09 -8.53 10.16
N PRO A 137 -2.91 -9.49 10.63
CA PRO A 137 -3.24 -9.61 12.06
C PRO A 137 -2.04 -9.71 13.00
N ALA A 138 -0.95 -10.35 12.57
CA ALA A 138 0.27 -10.45 13.37
C ALA A 138 0.95 -9.09 13.64
N LEU A 139 0.56 -8.01 12.95
CA LEU A 139 1.08 -6.66 13.13
C LEU A 139 0.26 -5.80 14.11
N GLU A 140 -0.73 -6.38 14.80
CA GLU A 140 -1.55 -5.63 15.76
C GLU A 140 -0.69 -4.85 16.77
N LEU A 141 0.32 -5.51 17.36
CA LEU A 141 1.21 -4.88 18.33
C LEU A 141 2.07 -3.75 17.71
N ASP A 142 2.49 -3.91 16.46
CA ASP A 142 3.21 -2.84 15.74
C ASP A 142 2.33 -1.62 15.52
N MET A 143 1.06 -1.82 15.16
CA MET A 143 0.09 -0.74 14.97
C MET A 143 -0.21 -0.02 16.28
N GLN A 144 -0.41 -0.77 17.36
CA GLN A 144 -0.60 -0.21 18.71
C GLN A 144 0.64 0.56 19.17
N ALA A 145 1.85 0.03 18.94
CA ALA A 145 3.11 0.72 19.25
C ALA A 145 3.30 2.03 18.46
N ALA A 146 2.77 2.08 17.23
CA ALA A 146 2.71 3.30 16.41
C ALA A 146 1.60 4.28 16.83
N GLY A 147 0.88 4.00 17.92
CA GLY A 147 -0.20 4.85 18.45
C GLY A 147 -1.52 4.74 17.72
N ALA A 148 -1.72 3.72 16.89
CA ALA A 148 -2.98 3.46 16.21
C ALA A 148 -3.94 2.60 17.03
N THR A 149 -5.24 2.72 16.76
CA THR A 149 -6.26 1.77 17.20
C THR A 149 -6.43 0.69 16.15
N PHE A 150 -5.97 -0.52 16.43
CA PHE A 150 -6.13 -1.66 15.54
C PHE A 150 -7.57 -2.17 15.53
N GLN A 151 -8.10 -2.50 14.35
CA GLN A 151 -9.42 -3.09 14.15
C GLN A 151 -9.28 -4.30 13.21
N ASP A 152 -9.62 -5.50 13.69
CA ASP A 152 -9.65 -6.69 12.83
C ASP A 152 -10.91 -6.64 11.95
N ALA A 153 -10.75 -6.07 10.74
CA ALA A 153 -11.82 -5.94 9.77
C ALA A 153 -11.26 -6.02 8.34
N GLU A 154 -12.10 -6.40 7.37
CA GLU A 154 -11.72 -6.51 5.96
C GLU A 154 -11.18 -5.19 5.38
N ALA A 155 -11.76 -4.07 5.81
CA ALA A 155 -11.29 -2.74 5.47
C ALA A 155 -11.63 -1.76 6.60
N VAL A 156 -10.71 -0.85 6.90
CA VAL A 156 -10.91 0.26 7.84
C VAL A 156 -10.63 1.56 7.11
N VAL A 157 -11.59 2.49 7.23
CA VAL A 157 -11.48 3.85 6.68
C VAL A 157 -11.30 4.83 7.83
N ASP A 158 -10.26 5.64 7.76
CA ASP A 158 -10.00 6.75 8.67
C ASP A 158 -9.62 8.00 7.88
N GLY A 159 -10.61 8.85 7.61
CA GLY A 159 -10.43 10.02 6.75
C GLY A 159 -10.01 9.61 5.33
N THR A 160 -8.81 9.98 4.94
CA THR A 160 -8.21 9.65 3.63
C THR A 160 -7.41 8.36 3.62
N LEU A 161 -7.23 7.72 4.78
CA LEU A 161 -6.51 6.45 4.91
C LEU A 161 -7.48 5.27 4.85
N VAL A 162 -7.19 4.30 3.98
CA VAL A 162 -7.92 3.04 3.87
C VAL A 162 -6.95 1.88 4.04
N SER A 163 -7.21 1.00 5.00
CA SER A 163 -6.36 -0.14 5.30
C SER A 163 -7.11 -1.47 5.18
N ALA A 164 -6.41 -2.57 4.89
CA ALA A 164 -6.94 -3.93 4.81
C ALA A 164 -5.93 -4.94 5.37
N ARG A 165 -6.40 -6.17 5.70
CA ARG A 165 -5.57 -7.18 6.36
C ARG A 165 -4.63 -7.90 5.39
N ALA A 166 -5.17 -8.40 4.26
CA ALA A 166 -4.41 -9.18 3.28
C ALA A 166 -5.21 -9.32 1.98
N TRP A 167 -4.63 -10.00 0.98
CA TRP A 167 -5.24 -10.17 -0.34
C TRP A 167 -6.67 -10.74 -0.37
N PRO A 168 -7.15 -11.57 0.58
CA PRO A 168 -8.57 -11.98 0.58
C PRO A 168 -9.54 -10.80 0.74
N ASP A 169 -9.10 -9.71 1.33
CA ASP A 169 -9.91 -8.52 1.59
C ASP A 169 -9.88 -7.48 0.46
N HIS A 170 -9.24 -7.77 -0.66
CA HIS A 170 -9.06 -6.83 -1.79
C HIS A 170 -10.35 -6.15 -2.24
N SER A 171 -11.45 -6.91 -2.31
CA SER A 171 -12.73 -6.37 -2.78
C SER A 171 -13.29 -5.30 -1.84
N ALA A 172 -13.20 -5.52 -0.52
CA ALA A 172 -13.60 -4.54 0.48
C ALA A 172 -12.65 -3.34 0.46
N TRP A 173 -11.34 -3.59 0.46
CA TRP A 173 -10.29 -2.56 0.44
C TRP A 173 -10.45 -1.58 -0.74
N MET A 174 -10.46 -2.09 -1.97
CA MET A 174 -10.56 -1.24 -3.16
C MET A 174 -11.93 -0.56 -3.29
N ARG A 175 -13.02 -1.20 -2.85
CA ARG A 175 -14.34 -0.56 -2.82
C ARG A 175 -14.33 0.69 -1.93
N GLU A 176 -13.76 0.60 -0.73
CA GLU A 176 -13.69 1.74 0.19
C GLU A 176 -12.67 2.79 -0.30
N PHE A 177 -11.51 2.36 -0.81
CA PHE A 177 -10.54 3.28 -1.37
C PHE A 177 -11.09 4.07 -2.56
N LEU A 178 -11.82 3.43 -3.47
CA LEU A 178 -12.44 4.13 -4.60
C LEU A 178 -13.50 5.15 -4.18
N LYS A 179 -14.22 4.93 -3.08
CA LYS A 179 -15.14 5.94 -2.53
C LYS A 179 -14.37 7.19 -2.08
N VAL A 180 -13.29 7.00 -1.32
CA VAL A 180 -12.41 8.08 -0.86
C VAL A 180 -11.79 8.80 -2.06
N LEU A 181 -11.23 8.03 -2.99
CA LEU A 181 -10.56 8.56 -4.17
C LEU A 181 -11.49 9.41 -5.04
N ARG A 182 -12.71 8.93 -5.34
CA ARG A 182 -13.71 9.66 -6.14
C ARG A 182 -14.16 10.95 -5.44
N SER A 183 -14.16 11.00 -4.11
CA SER A 183 -14.52 12.22 -3.37
C SER A 183 -13.41 13.28 -3.38
N LYS A 184 -12.14 12.87 -3.46
CA LYS A 184 -10.97 13.75 -3.35
C LYS A 184 -10.32 14.06 -4.71
N ALA A 185 -10.36 13.12 -5.65
CA ALA A 185 -9.68 13.19 -6.94
C ALA A 185 -10.50 12.47 -8.03
N PRO A 186 -11.70 12.95 -8.38
CA PRO A 186 -12.53 12.32 -9.39
C PRO A 186 -11.85 12.31 -10.77
N VAL A 187 -12.06 11.23 -11.53
CA VAL A 187 -11.71 11.16 -12.95
C VAL A 187 -12.89 11.70 -13.73
N ASN A 188 -12.65 12.65 -14.63
CA ASN A 188 -13.67 13.21 -15.54
C ASN A 188 -13.90 12.30 -16.74
#